data_516cf59b6c9a4cfe01bce7ee7edf7d48
#
_entry.id   516cf59b6c9a4cfe01bce7ee7edf7d48
#
_cell.length_a   1.000
_cell.length_b   1.000
_cell.length_c   1.000
_cell.angle_alpha   90.00
_cell.angle_beta   90.00
_cell.angle_gamma   90.00
#
_symmetry.space_group_name_H-M   'P 1'
#
loop_
_entity.id
_entity.type
_entity.pdbx_description
1 polymer ?
#
loop_
_entity_poly.entity_id
_entity_poly.type
_entity_poly.pdbx_seq_one_letter_code
_entity_poly.pdbx_strand_id
1 'polypeptide(L)'
;MQGNEKVDIVDVHRDDFAPVIVVKKLPSSPEEKITWWVKQRSDLLARYSLKNKSVAIFRNYYIYDFSKGYQTLGKEDRLCFDGIKAPDNCLDKHILMIVRERKHGHTQFDINNETWQTDSHDNIEKHHE
;
A
#
# COMPACT_ATOMS: atom_id res chain seq x y z
N MET A 1 3.47 23.91 7.13
CA MET A 1 3.57 23.46 6.83
C MET A 1 3.12 22.54 6.64
N GLN A 2 2.89 22.25 6.41
CA GLN A 2 2.39 21.43 6.23
C GLN A 2 2.56 20.28 6.30
N GLY A 3 1.75 19.59 6.38
CA GLY A 3 1.73 18.22 6.31
C GLY A 3 3.03 17.56 6.62
N ASN A 4 3.60 17.92 7.59
CA ASN A 4 4.95 17.49 7.85
C ASN A 4 5.05 16.20 8.60
N GLU A 5 3.90 15.58 8.86
CA GLU A 5 3.94 14.27 9.45
C GLU A 5 4.40 13.29 8.40
N LYS A 6 5.53 12.70 8.64
CA LYS A 6 6.04 11.69 7.75
C LYS A 6 5.28 10.40 7.97
N VAL A 7 4.93 9.75 6.87
CA VAL A 7 4.39 8.41 6.93
C VAL A 7 5.51 7.49 7.40
N ASP A 8 5.23 6.69 8.40
CA ASP A 8 6.19 5.70 8.89
C ASP A 8 5.95 4.38 8.19
N ILE A 9 6.95 3.88 7.48
CA ILE A 9 6.92 2.53 6.94
C ILE A 9 7.35 1.60 8.07
N VAL A 10 6.40 0.85 8.60
CA VAL A 10 6.68 -0.06 9.71
C VAL A 10 7.33 -1.34 9.21
N ASP A 11 6.79 -1.88 8.12
CA ASP A 11 7.25 -3.16 7.62
C ASP A 11 6.82 -3.33 6.18
N VAL A 12 7.49 -4.22 5.46
CA VAL A 12 7.12 -4.58 4.10
C VAL A 12 7.20 -6.09 3.98
N HIS A 13 6.09 -6.70 3.62
CA HIS A 13 6.01 -8.15 3.43
C HIS A 13 5.90 -8.46 1.94
N ARG A 14 6.85 -9.22 1.46
CA ARG A 14 6.87 -9.64 0.06
C ARG A 14 6.38 -11.08 0.00
N ASP A 15 5.19 -11.26 -0.50
CA ASP A 15 4.70 -12.61 -0.70
C ASP A 15 4.52 -12.90 -2.19
N ASP A 16 3.99 -14.08 -2.50
CA ASP A 16 3.90 -14.54 -3.89
C ASP A 16 2.86 -13.79 -4.71
N PHE A 17 1.94 -13.09 -4.06
CA PHE A 17 0.85 -12.43 -4.76
C PHE A 17 1.09 -10.94 -4.91
N ALA A 18 1.23 -10.24 -3.81
CA ALA A 18 1.40 -8.79 -3.84
C ALA A 18 2.10 -8.34 -2.56
N PRO A 19 3.02 -7.37 -2.67
CA PRO A 19 3.63 -6.83 -1.46
C PRO A 19 2.58 -6.17 -0.56
N VAL A 20 2.78 -6.34 0.75
CA VAL A 20 1.99 -5.65 1.77
C VAL A 20 2.90 -4.64 2.44
N ILE A 21 2.53 -3.38 2.38
CA ILE A 21 3.30 -2.28 2.97
C ILE A 21 2.52 -1.79 4.19
N VAL A 22 3.11 -1.95 5.37
CA VAL A 22 2.46 -1.60 6.63
C VAL A 22 2.95 -0.23 7.05
N VAL A 23 2.01 0.69 7.27
CA VAL A 23 2.35 2.09 7.55
C VAL A 23 1.63 2.62 8.77
N LYS A 24 2.17 3.70 9.31
CA LYS A 24 1.52 4.55 10.31
C LYS A 24 1.44 5.95 9.75
N LYS A 25 0.40 6.67 10.12
CA LYS A 25 0.26 8.09 9.81
C LYS A 25 0.08 8.38 8.32
N LEU A 26 -0.53 7.46 7.59
CA LEU A 26 -0.89 7.76 6.21
C LEU A 26 -1.94 8.86 6.21
N PRO A 27 -1.83 9.86 5.31
CA PRO A 27 -2.84 10.91 5.24
C PRO A 27 -4.25 10.36 5.03
N SER A 28 -5.25 11.09 5.50
CA SER A 28 -6.63 10.61 5.42
C SER A 28 -7.30 10.87 4.07
N SER A 29 -6.89 11.91 3.36
CA SER A 29 -7.54 12.22 2.08
C SER A 29 -7.01 11.31 0.96
N PRO A 30 -7.87 10.94 0.01
CA PRO A 30 -7.42 10.12 -1.11
C PRO A 30 -6.30 10.77 -1.91
N GLU A 31 -6.41 12.06 -2.20
CA GLU A 31 -5.40 12.76 -2.98
C GLU A 31 -4.04 12.76 -2.29
N GLU A 32 -4.03 12.95 -0.97
CA GLU A 32 -2.78 12.95 -0.23
C GLU A 32 -2.16 11.54 -0.16
N LYS A 33 -2.99 10.51 -0.03
CA LYS A 33 -2.51 9.13 -0.09
C LYS A 33 -1.84 8.84 -1.43
N ILE A 34 -2.48 9.24 -2.51
CA ILE A 34 -1.97 9.03 -3.86
C ILE A 34 -0.67 9.82 -4.07
N THR A 35 -0.65 11.07 -3.62
CA THR A 35 0.55 11.91 -3.73
C THR A 35 1.72 11.28 -2.98
N TRP A 36 1.45 10.73 -1.79
CA TRP A 36 2.46 10.02 -1.03
C TRP A 36 3.04 8.85 -1.83
N TRP A 37 2.17 8.04 -2.43
CA TRP A 37 2.62 6.90 -3.23
C TRP A 37 3.48 7.34 -4.41
N VAL A 38 2.99 8.33 -5.16
CA VAL A 38 3.70 8.84 -6.34
C VAL A 38 5.11 9.31 -5.97
N LYS A 39 5.23 10.02 -4.85
CA LYS A 39 6.52 10.55 -4.40
C LYS A 39 7.44 9.48 -3.84
N GLN A 40 6.90 8.48 -3.18
CA GLN A 40 7.71 7.50 -2.46
C GLN A 40 7.96 6.22 -3.24
N ARG A 41 7.24 6.00 -4.32
CA ARG A 41 7.25 4.74 -5.05
C ARG A 41 8.66 4.26 -5.42
N SER A 42 9.44 5.10 -6.07
CA SER A 42 10.77 4.70 -6.52
C SER A 42 11.67 4.29 -5.37
N ASP A 43 11.64 5.06 -4.29
CA ASP A 43 12.43 4.76 -3.11
C ASP A 43 11.99 3.46 -2.44
N LEU A 44 10.68 3.28 -2.32
CA LEU A 44 10.12 2.07 -1.73
C LEU A 44 10.50 0.82 -2.52
N LEU A 45 10.33 0.88 -3.84
CA LEU A 45 10.65 -0.27 -4.67
C LEU A 45 12.13 -0.63 -4.64
N ALA A 46 13.00 0.39 -4.60
CA ALA A 46 14.43 0.17 -4.53
C ALA A 46 14.86 -0.35 -3.16
N ARG A 47 14.37 0.30 -2.10
CA ARG A 47 14.80 0.00 -0.73
C ARG A 47 14.40 -1.41 -0.28
N TYR A 48 13.19 -1.83 -0.67
CA TYR A 48 12.65 -3.13 -0.23
C TYR A 48 12.69 -4.20 -1.31
N SER A 49 13.41 -3.94 -2.39
CA SER A 49 13.57 -4.88 -3.50
C SER A 49 12.23 -5.34 -4.08
N LEU A 50 11.33 -4.39 -4.27
CA LEU A 50 9.99 -4.65 -4.78
C LEU A 50 9.89 -4.52 -6.28
N LYS A 51 10.98 -4.24 -6.98
CA LYS A 51 10.95 -4.12 -8.43
C LYS A 51 10.52 -5.44 -9.04
N ASN A 52 9.58 -5.36 -9.96
CA ASN A 52 9.10 -6.53 -10.67
C ASN A 52 10.16 -6.97 -11.67
N LYS A 53 10.72 -8.15 -11.45
CA LYS A 53 11.75 -8.70 -12.33
C LYS A 53 11.17 -9.49 -13.49
N SER A 54 9.88 -9.73 -13.46
CA SER A 54 9.23 -10.46 -14.54
C SER A 54 8.65 -9.47 -15.54
N VAL A 55 8.16 -9.99 -16.67
CA VAL A 55 7.48 -9.17 -17.67
C VAL A 55 6.00 -8.99 -17.36
N ALA A 56 5.63 -9.08 -16.09
CA ALA A 56 4.25 -8.89 -15.69
C ALA A 56 3.75 -7.51 -16.12
N ILE A 57 2.54 -7.49 -16.62
CA ILE A 57 1.93 -6.30 -17.19
C ILE A 57 1.50 -5.32 -16.11
N PHE A 58 1.18 -5.82 -14.93
CA PHE A 58 0.73 -4.99 -13.83
C PHE A 58 1.14 -5.63 -12.51
N ARG A 59 1.10 -4.83 -11.48
CA ARG A 59 1.42 -5.27 -10.13
C ARG A 59 0.54 -4.53 -9.14
N ASN A 60 0.13 -5.23 -8.09
CA ASN A 60 -0.67 -4.66 -7.02
C ASN A 60 0.17 -4.50 -5.77
N TYR A 61 -0.14 -3.46 -4.99
CA TYR A 61 0.49 -3.22 -3.69
C TYR A 61 -0.62 -2.92 -2.70
N TYR A 62 -0.57 -3.55 -1.53
CA TYR A 62 -1.58 -3.37 -0.50
C TYR A 62 -1.00 -2.54 0.63
N ILE A 63 -1.61 -1.40 0.90
CA ILE A 63 -1.16 -0.49 1.96
C ILE A 63 -2.05 -0.72 3.17
N TYR A 64 -1.46 -1.31 4.22
CA TYR A 64 -2.16 -1.64 5.45
C TYR A 64 -1.84 -0.64 6.54
N ASP A 65 -2.82 -0.32 7.37
CA ASP A 65 -2.58 0.44 8.58
C ASP A 65 -2.06 -0.50 9.67
N PHE A 66 -1.00 -0.07 10.37
CA PHE A 66 -0.44 -0.87 11.46
C PHE A 66 -1.44 -1.06 12.60
N SER A 67 -2.35 -0.10 12.79
CA SER A 67 -3.41 -0.13 13.80
C SER A 67 -2.84 -0.48 15.18
N LYS A 68 -3.30 -1.57 15.77
CA LYS A 68 -2.85 -2.03 17.08
C LYS A 68 -1.57 -2.84 17.04
N GLY A 69 -1.00 -2.99 15.87
CA GLY A 69 0.23 -3.75 15.68
C GLY A 69 -0.02 -5.24 15.48
N TYR A 70 1.06 -6.00 15.54
CA TYR A 70 0.98 -7.43 15.34
C TYR A 70 0.30 -8.10 16.54
N GLN A 71 -0.65 -8.95 16.25
CA GLN A 71 -1.51 -9.59 17.24
C GLN A 71 -1.64 -11.08 16.94
N THR A 72 -2.08 -11.83 17.93
CA THR A 72 -2.40 -13.25 17.77
C THR A 72 -3.64 -13.38 16.91
N LEU A 73 -3.67 -14.39 16.05
CA LEU A 73 -4.87 -14.67 15.27
C LEU A 73 -5.99 -15.10 16.21
N GLY A 74 -7.04 -14.32 16.25
CA GLY A 74 -8.21 -14.62 17.07
C GLY A 74 -9.43 -14.86 16.18
N LYS A 75 -10.56 -14.37 16.62
CA LYS A 75 -11.81 -14.49 15.88
C LYS A 75 -11.97 -13.40 14.83
N GLU A 76 -11.21 -12.33 14.97
CA GLU A 76 -11.26 -11.22 14.01
C GLU A 76 -10.57 -11.61 12.71
N ASP A 77 -10.93 -10.90 11.67
CA ASP A 77 -10.34 -11.08 10.35
C ASP A 77 -8.95 -10.43 10.34
N ARG A 78 -7.92 -11.25 10.36
CA ARG A 78 -6.53 -10.79 10.40
C ARG A 78 -5.69 -11.48 9.34
N LEU A 79 -4.68 -10.79 8.87
CA LEU A 79 -3.70 -11.33 7.93
C LEU A 79 -2.43 -11.67 8.71
N CYS A 80 -1.99 -12.91 8.59
CA CYS A 80 -0.82 -13.38 9.33
C CYS A 80 0.37 -13.54 8.40
N PHE A 81 1.57 -13.25 8.92
CA PHE A 81 2.80 -13.23 8.14
C PHE A 81 3.79 -14.26 8.66
N ASP A 82 4.25 -15.12 7.77
CA ASP A 82 5.23 -16.15 8.14
C ASP A 82 6.58 -15.57 8.54
N GLY A 83 6.89 -14.37 8.03
CA GLY A 83 8.15 -13.71 8.37
C GLY A 83 8.21 -13.11 9.77
N ILE A 84 7.08 -13.09 10.47
CA ILE A 84 7.00 -12.59 11.84
C ILE A 84 6.80 -13.78 12.76
N LYS A 85 7.51 -13.79 13.88
CA LYS A 85 7.45 -14.91 14.81
C LYS A 85 6.07 -15.02 15.47
N ALA A 86 5.45 -16.19 15.35
CA ALA A 86 4.18 -16.46 16.01
C ALA A 86 4.39 -16.48 17.53
N PRO A 87 3.33 -16.22 18.33
CA PRO A 87 1.93 -16.11 17.93
C PRO A 87 1.46 -14.72 17.53
N ASP A 88 2.25 -13.67 17.81
CA ASP A 88 1.84 -12.30 17.53
C ASP A 88 2.35 -11.88 16.15
N ASN A 89 1.81 -12.51 15.12
CA ASN A 89 2.27 -12.30 13.75
C ASN A 89 1.17 -11.86 12.79
N CYS A 90 0.04 -11.36 13.31
CA CYS A 90 -1.11 -11.02 12.47
C CYS A 90 -1.52 -9.56 12.63
N LEU A 91 -1.98 -8.96 11.53
CA LEU A 91 -2.50 -7.60 11.53
C LEU A 91 -3.99 -7.60 11.22
N ASP A 92 -4.70 -6.64 11.80
CA ASP A 92 -6.08 -6.36 11.41
C ASP A 92 -6.10 -6.04 9.91
N LYS A 93 -7.10 -6.54 9.21
CA LYS A 93 -7.23 -6.28 7.77
C LYS A 93 -7.80 -4.89 7.55
N HIS A 94 -7.01 -3.88 7.88
CA HIS A 94 -7.36 -2.49 7.67
C HIS A 94 -6.55 -1.97 6.49
N ILE A 95 -7.10 -2.15 5.30
CA ILE A 95 -6.46 -1.76 4.06
C ILE A 95 -6.80 -0.30 3.77
N LEU A 96 -5.76 0.54 3.73
CA LEU A 96 -5.93 1.97 3.51
C LEU A 96 -6.01 2.31 2.03
N MET A 97 -5.31 1.54 1.21
CA MET A 97 -5.26 1.78 -0.23
C MET A 97 -4.72 0.55 -0.92
N ILE A 98 -5.27 0.24 -2.08
CA ILE A 98 -4.71 -0.78 -2.97
C ILE A 98 -4.22 -0.05 -4.21
N VAL A 99 -2.94 -0.22 -4.51
CA VAL A 99 -2.33 0.39 -5.69
C VAL A 99 -2.24 -0.67 -6.78
N ARG A 100 -2.78 -0.36 -7.95
CA ARG A 100 -2.79 -1.27 -9.09
C ARG A 100 -2.06 -0.62 -10.25
N GLU A 101 -0.80 -1.01 -10.44
CA GLU A 101 0.00 -0.48 -11.54
C GLU A 101 -0.35 -1.19 -12.82
N ARG A 102 -0.63 -0.43 -13.86
CA ARG A 102 -1.02 -0.94 -15.17
C ARG A 102 0.01 -0.52 -16.22
N LYS A 103 -0.13 -1.07 -17.42
CA LYS A 103 0.68 -0.68 -18.57
C LYS A 103 0.49 0.79 -18.91
N HIS A 104 1.48 1.34 -19.58
CA HIS A 104 1.41 2.69 -20.16
C HIS A 104 1.33 3.82 -19.13
N GLY A 105 1.90 3.57 -17.95
CA GLY A 105 2.03 4.62 -16.94
C GLY A 105 0.75 4.98 -16.21
N HIS A 106 -0.31 4.21 -16.37
CA HIS A 106 -1.55 4.43 -15.64
C HIS A 106 -1.52 3.63 -14.35
N THR A 107 -1.90 4.25 -13.26
CA THR A 107 -2.00 3.60 -11.96
C THR A 107 -3.39 3.84 -11.40
N GLN A 108 -3.99 2.78 -10.90
CA GLN A 108 -5.31 2.84 -10.29
C GLN A 108 -5.15 2.68 -8.78
N PHE A 109 -5.96 3.41 -8.05
CA PHE A 109 -5.94 3.38 -6.58
C PHE A 109 -7.34 3.13 -6.06
N ASP A 110 -7.50 2.09 -5.24
CA ASP A 110 -8.76 1.79 -4.58
C ASP A 110 -8.67 2.31 -3.15
N ILE A 111 -9.52 3.27 -2.81
CA ILE A 111 -9.50 3.94 -1.50
C ILE A 111 -10.95 4.13 -1.06
N ASN A 112 -11.32 3.56 0.10
CA ASN A 112 -12.66 3.73 0.68
C ASN A 112 -13.78 3.42 -0.30
N ASN A 113 -13.66 2.32 -1.02
CA ASN A 113 -14.65 1.87 -2.01
C ASN A 113 -14.79 2.80 -3.20
N GLU A 114 -13.83 3.68 -3.41
CA GLU A 114 -13.76 4.54 -4.58
C GLU A 114 -12.52 4.21 -5.37
N THR A 115 -12.58 4.44 -6.67
CA THR A 115 -11.46 4.21 -7.56
C THR A 115 -10.92 5.54 -8.07
N TRP A 116 -9.61 5.71 -7.93
CA TRP A 116 -8.90 6.87 -8.41
C TRP A 116 -7.83 6.41 -9.39
N GLN A 117 -7.32 7.32 -10.18
CA GLN A 117 -6.23 6.97 -11.11
C GLN A 117 -5.30 8.14 -11.32
N THR A 118 -4.09 7.82 -11.73
CA THR A 118 -3.15 8.83 -12.23
C THR A 118 -2.87 8.52 -13.69
N ASP A 119 -2.64 9.58 -14.47
CA ASP A 119 -2.23 9.42 -15.86
C ASP A 119 -0.69 9.33 -15.95
N SER A 120 -0.15 9.33 -17.16
CA SER A 120 1.29 9.22 -17.37
C SER A 120 2.07 10.43 -16.86
N HIS A 121 1.41 11.51 -16.50
CA HIS A 121 2.01 12.72 -15.95
C HIS A 121 1.70 12.89 -14.46
N ASP A 122 1.20 11.83 -13.81
CA ASP A 122 0.85 11.78 -12.39
C ASP A 122 -0.29 12.74 -12.00
N ASN A 123 -1.13 13.11 -12.95
CA ASN A 123 -2.34 13.86 -12.66
C ASN A 123 -3.37 12.94 -12.02
N ILE A 124 -3.94 13.38 -10.91
CA ILE A 124 -4.86 12.58 -10.09
C ILE A 124 -6.29 12.84 -10.53
N GLU A 125 -7.04 11.77 -10.79
CA GLU A 125 -8.45 11.86 -11.15
C GLU A 125 -9.24 10.80 -10.40
N LYS A 126 -10.43 11.18 -9.96
CA LYS A 126 -11.36 10.20 -9.43
C LYS A 126 -12.09 9.55 -10.61
N HIS A 127 -12.13 8.22 -10.58
CA HIS A 127 -12.83 7.49 -11.64
C HIS A 127 -14.34 7.59 -11.44
N HIS A 128 -15.04 8.02 -12.47
CA HIS A 128 -16.50 8.10 -12.46
C HIS A 128 -17.06 7.06 -13.41
N GLU A 129 -18.07 6.35 -12.97
CA GLU A 129 -18.76 5.41 -13.83
C GLU A 129 -19.87 6.12 -14.62
#